data_aa3b1e584e75b81b331cdaf1ad5668e4
#
_entry.id   aa3b1e584e75b81b331cdaf1ad5668e4
#
_cell.length_a   1.000
_cell.length_b   1.000
_cell.length_c   1.000
_cell.angle_alpha   90.00
_cell.angle_beta   90.00
_cell.angle_gamma   90.00
#
_symmetry.space_group_name_H-M   'P 1'
#
loop_
_entity.id
_entity.type
_entity.pdbx_description
1 polymer ?
#
loop_
_entity_poly.entity_id
_entity_poly.type
_entity_poly.pdbx_seq_one_letter_code
_entity_poly.pdbx_strand_id
1 'polypeptide(L)'
;MKTNFTSESVTCGHPDKVCDQIADAVLDDILANDPDAHVACEVTACTGEVHLMGEITSSYVPDYEAIARKVIAEIGYTVPDVGFDAENVRIRVSIHTQSPDIARGVDRGAPEEAGAGDQGMMFGYACCETGALMPLPITLANRLTRKLEQVRREKLLPYLLPDGKAQVSVEYEDGTPKRISTVVVSAQHSAEVGIDALRDAILEQVIFPVLPPELLDEHTEYFINPTGRFVVGGPAGDSGLTGRKIIADTYGGMARHGGGAFSGKDPSKVDRTGAYMARYLAKNIVAAELADHCEIELAYAIGLADPVSVMVDTFGTGRVSDEKIASWLMEHIDMRPGSITSRFELRRPIYRHVSCGGHFGENAVGLPWEWTDIAEVLQKEILS
;
A
#
# COMPACT_ATOMS: atom_id res chain seq x y z
N MET A 1 -23.89 -2.08 19.06
CA MET A 1 -22.70 -1.88 19.95
C MET A 1 -21.88 -0.72 19.38
N LYS A 2 -21.49 0.26 20.22
CA LYS A 2 -20.64 1.36 19.76
C LYS A 2 -19.16 1.00 19.90
N THR A 3 -18.39 1.21 18.84
CA THR A 3 -16.94 1.00 18.81
C THR A 3 -16.26 2.13 18.05
N ASN A 4 -15.01 2.44 18.37
CA ASN A 4 -14.17 3.34 17.59
C ASN A 4 -13.10 2.53 16.87
N PHE A 5 -12.88 2.84 15.59
CA PHE A 5 -11.78 2.28 14.82
C PHE A 5 -10.93 3.38 14.20
N THR A 6 -9.62 3.21 14.26
CA THR A 6 -8.66 4.22 13.84
C THR A 6 -7.69 3.65 12.82
N SER A 7 -7.49 4.38 11.72
CA SER A 7 -6.44 4.09 10.74
C SER A 7 -5.53 5.29 10.54
N GLU A 8 -4.28 5.02 10.17
CA GLU A 8 -3.30 6.04 9.83
C GLU A 8 -2.76 5.84 8.41
N SER A 9 -2.32 6.92 7.81
CA SER A 9 -1.58 6.97 6.57
C SER A 9 -0.47 8.00 6.65
N VAL A 10 0.50 7.92 5.73
CA VAL A 10 1.63 8.81 5.67
C VAL A 10 1.83 9.37 4.26
N THR A 11 2.44 10.55 4.15
CA THR A 11 2.76 11.16 2.86
C THR A 11 3.90 10.42 2.14
N CYS A 12 4.06 10.70 0.85
CA CYS A 12 5.17 10.16 0.05
C CYS A 12 6.54 10.58 0.58
N GLY A 13 6.62 11.68 1.35
CA GLY A 13 7.85 12.16 1.99
C GLY A 13 8.17 11.52 3.34
N HIS A 14 7.29 10.67 3.88
CA HIS A 14 7.63 9.91 5.09
C HIS A 14 8.85 9.01 4.84
N PRO A 15 9.80 8.89 5.79
CA PRO A 15 11.04 8.15 5.59
C PRO A 15 10.86 6.73 5.03
N ASP A 16 9.93 5.95 5.58
CA ASP A 16 9.65 4.60 5.10
C ASP A 16 9.10 4.62 3.66
N LYS A 17 8.24 5.61 3.32
CA LYS A 17 7.67 5.73 1.98
C LYS A 17 8.67 6.26 0.94
N VAL A 18 9.65 7.02 1.34
CA VAL A 18 10.82 7.34 0.48
C VAL A 18 11.52 6.05 0.07
N CYS A 19 11.77 5.14 1.03
CA CYS A 19 12.39 3.84 0.77
C CYS A 19 11.54 2.96 -0.14
N ASP A 20 10.24 2.83 0.13
CA ASP A 20 9.31 2.04 -0.68
C ASP A 20 9.25 2.54 -2.13
N GLN A 21 9.19 3.86 -2.34
CA GLN A 21 9.17 4.45 -3.68
C GLN A 21 10.47 4.25 -4.45
N ILE A 22 11.62 4.29 -3.77
CA ILE A 22 12.92 4.00 -4.40
C ILE A 22 12.98 2.53 -4.81
N ALA A 23 12.59 1.61 -3.91
CA ALA A 23 12.61 0.17 -4.17
C ALA A 23 11.70 -0.21 -5.35
N ASP A 24 10.46 0.32 -5.40
CA ASP A 24 9.54 0.06 -6.51
C ASP A 24 9.93 0.82 -7.80
N ALA A 25 10.63 1.95 -7.72
CA ALA A 25 11.18 2.59 -8.91
C ALA A 25 12.32 1.78 -9.54
N VAL A 26 13.15 1.13 -8.72
CA VAL A 26 14.17 0.18 -9.20
C VAL A 26 13.51 -1.04 -9.84
N LEU A 27 12.47 -1.58 -9.21
CA LEU A 27 11.70 -2.70 -9.76
C LEU A 27 11.09 -2.34 -11.11
N ASP A 28 10.41 -1.20 -11.23
CA ASP A 28 9.76 -0.76 -12.46
C ASP A 28 10.77 -0.54 -13.59
N ASP A 29 11.93 0.04 -13.30
CA ASP A 29 12.99 0.24 -14.30
C ASP A 29 13.55 -1.09 -14.81
N ILE A 30 13.74 -2.06 -13.92
CA ILE A 30 14.19 -3.40 -14.28
C ILE A 30 13.14 -4.10 -15.13
N LEU A 31 11.87 -4.16 -14.69
CA LEU A 31 10.81 -4.85 -15.43
C LEU A 31 10.51 -4.24 -16.80
N ALA A 32 10.73 -2.94 -16.97
CA ALA A 32 10.61 -2.28 -18.26
C ALA A 32 11.67 -2.74 -19.28
N ASN A 33 12.83 -3.23 -18.81
CA ASN A 33 13.95 -3.66 -19.65
C ASN A 33 14.17 -5.19 -19.64
N ASP A 34 13.73 -5.86 -18.58
CA ASP A 34 13.82 -7.32 -18.38
C ASP A 34 12.60 -7.81 -17.59
N PRO A 35 11.47 -8.13 -18.27
CA PRO A 35 10.24 -8.57 -17.61
C PRO A 35 10.37 -9.90 -16.85
N ASP A 36 11.40 -10.69 -17.12
CA ASP A 36 11.66 -11.97 -16.47
C ASP A 36 12.63 -11.88 -15.28
N ALA A 37 13.03 -10.66 -14.92
CA ALA A 37 13.92 -10.42 -13.81
C ALA A 37 13.33 -10.86 -12.46
N HIS A 38 14.20 -11.36 -11.58
CA HIS A 38 13.91 -11.61 -10.17
C HIS A 38 14.50 -10.47 -9.33
N VAL A 39 13.65 -9.77 -8.62
CA VAL A 39 14.01 -8.57 -7.85
C VAL A 39 13.54 -8.70 -6.41
N ALA A 40 14.46 -8.53 -5.48
CA ALA A 40 14.22 -8.30 -4.06
C ALA A 40 15.11 -7.13 -3.65
N CYS A 41 14.57 -5.92 -3.73
CA CYS A 41 15.29 -4.67 -3.43
C CYS A 41 14.78 -4.06 -2.13
N GLU A 42 15.68 -3.91 -1.17
CA GLU A 42 15.44 -3.24 0.09
C GLU A 42 16.18 -1.92 0.12
N VAL A 43 15.57 -0.93 0.75
CA VAL A 43 16.15 0.42 0.88
C VAL A 43 16.07 0.89 2.32
N THR A 44 17.15 1.49 2.80
CA THR A 44 17.15 2.26 4.05
C THR A 44 17.56 3.69 3.79
N ALA A 45 16.99 4.62 4.53
CA ALA A 45 17.31 6.03 4.45
C ALA A 45 17.46 6.63 5.84
N CYS A 46 18.45 7.48 6.02
CA CYS A 46 18.70 8.25 7.24
C CYS A 46 19.32 9.59 6.89
N THR A 47 19.71 10.38 7.90
CA THR A 47 20.38 11.67 7.69
C THR A 47 21.56 11.53 6.72
N GLY A 48 21.44 12.17 5.56
CA GLY A 48 22.50 12.24 4.55
C GLY A 48 22.87 10.96 3.82
N GLU A 49 22.16 9.84 4.04
CA GLU A 49 22.51 8.57 3.41
C GLU A 49 21.25 7.75 2.99
N VAL A 50 21.35 7.10 1.82
CA VAL A 50 20.43 6.06 1.36
C VAL A 50 21.25 4.83 0.98
N HIS A 51 20.80 3.64 1.41
CA HIS A 51 21.43 2.39 1.07
C HIS A 51 20.43 1.45 0.40
N LEU A 52 20.72 1.09 -0.86
CA LEU A 52 20.00 0.06 -1.61
C LEU A 52 20.75 -1.26 -1.42
N MET A 53 20.02 -2.31 -1.05
CA MET A 53 20.58 -3.63 -0.85
C MET A 53 19.60 -4.70 -1.30
N GLY A 54 20.05 -5.92 -1.51
CA GLY A 54 19.21 -7.05 -1.86
C GLY A 54 19.77 -7.93 -2.97
N GLU A 55 18.89 -8.78 -3.50
CA GLU A 55 19.22 -9.78 -4.50
C GLU A 55 18.45 -9.52 -5.80
N ILE A 56 19.18 -9.32 -6.88
CA ILE A 56 18.60 -9.06 -8.21
C ILE A 56 19.28 -9.95 -9.23
N THR A 57 18.46 -10.74 -9.96
CA THR A 57 18.87 -11.49 -11.13
C THR A 57 18.17 -10.92 -12.35
N SER A 58 18.92 -10.25 -13.21
CA SER A 58 18.42 -9.60 -14.42
C SER A 58 19.50 -9.54 -15.49
N SER A 59 19.09 -9.53 -16.75
CA SER A 59 19.95 -9.23 -17.90
C SER A 59 20.25 -7.72 -18.02
N TYR A 60 19.51 -6.90 -17.32
CA TYR A 60 19.63 -5.44 -17.29
C TYR A 60 20.12 -4.97 -15.92
N VAL A 61 21.02 -3.99 -15.90
CA VAL A 61 21.52 -3.36 -14.68
C VAL A 61 21.14 -1.87 -14.70
N PRO A 62 20.24 -1.44 -13.82
CA PRO A 62 19.82 -0.04 -13.75
C PRO A 62 20.89 0.86 -13.15
N ASP A 63 20.77 2.16 -13.41
CA ASP A 63 21.51 3.17 -12.65
C ASP A 63 20.79 3.45 -11.32
N TYR A 64 21.09 2.64 -10.31
CA TYR A 64 20.48 2.71 -8.99
C TYR A 64 20.60 4.09 -8.34
N GLU A 65 21.77 4.75 -8.54
CA GLU A 65 22.00 6.07 -7.97
C GLU A 65 21.11 7.13 -8.63
N ALA A 66 21.05 7.15 -9.95
CA ALA A 66 20.20 8.07 -10.71
C ALA A 66 18.72 7.87 -10.37
N ILE A 67 18.25 6.62 -10.26
CA ILE A 67 16.87 6.31 -9.87
C ILE A 67 16.56 6.86 -8.47
N ALA A 68 17.40 6.56 -7.48
CA ALA A 68 17.19 7.02 -6.12
C ALA A 68 17.14 8.56 -6.03
N ARG A 69 18.11 9.26 -6.65
CA ARG A 69 18.14 10.73 -6.68
C ARG A 69 16.91 11.32 -7.35
N LYS A 70 16.47 10.75 -8.47
CA LYS A 70 15.26 11.16 -9.17
C LYS A 70 14.03 11.03 -8.30
N VAL A 71 13.85 9.89 -7.61
CA VAL A 71 12.71 9.67 -6.71
C VAL A 71 12.72 10.67 -5.55
N ILE A 72 13.86 10.90 -4.91
CA ILE A 72 14.01 11.84 -3.80
C ILE A 72 13.65 13.27 -4.26
N ALA A 73 14.13 13.68 -5.44
CA ALA A 73 13.80 14.99 -6.03
C ALA A 73 12.30 15.13 -6.34
N GLU A 74 11.68 14.11 -6.95
CA GLU A 74 10.25 14.10 -7.30
C GLU A 74 9.34 14.10 -6.06
N ILE A 75 9.76 13.51 -4.94
CA ILE A 75 9.09 13.62 -3.65
C ILE A 75 9.11 15.07 -3.16
N GLY A 76 10.19 15.81 -3.42
CA GLY A 76 10.33 17.21 -3.05
C GLY A 76 11.46 17.50 -2.06
N TYR A 77 12.35 16.57 -1.81
CA TYR A 77 13.58 16.79 -1.05
C TYR A 77 14.65 17.43 -1.96
N THR A 78 14.48 18.72 -2.20
CA THR A 78 15.30 19.50 -3.14
C THR A 78 15.99 20.71 -2.48
N VAL A 79 15.74 20.94 -1.18
CA VAL A 79 16.32 22.06 -0.44
C VAL A 79 17.59 21.59 0.25
N PRO A 80 18.77 22.16 -0.05
CA PRO A 80 20.00 21.90 0.70
C PRO A 80 19.86 22.28 2.19
N ASP A 81 20.73 21.73 3.03
CA ASP A 81 20.86 22.07 4.44
C ASP A 81 19.73 21.59 5.38
N VAL A 82 18.80 20.77 4.90
CA VAL A 82 17.78 20.12 5.75
C VAL A 82 18.19 18.71 6.20
N GLY A 83 19.42 18.30 5.93
CA GLY A 83 19.99 17.02 6.32
C GLY A 83 19.64 15.84 5.42
N PHE A 84 18.80 16.03 4.41
CA PHE A 84 18.45 15.03 3.38
C PHE A 84 17.91 15.73 2.12
N ASP A 85 18.61 15.61 1.01
CA ASP A 85 18.19 16.14 -0.29
C ASP A 85 18.78 15.30 -1.44
N ALA A 86 18.17 15.43 -2.64
CA ALA A 86 18.49 14.62 -3.80
C ALA A 86 19.93 14.82 -4.35
N GLU A 87 20.54 15.99 -4.16
CA GLU A 87 21.86 16.29 -4.70
C GLU A 87 22.99 15.82 -3.78
N ASN A 88 22.83 16.03 -2.47
CA ASN A 88 23.89 15.85 -1.50
C ASN A 88 23.84 14.51 -0.74
N VAL A 89 22.67 13.80 -0.78
CA VAL A 89 22.56 12.51 -0.11
C VAL A 89 23.56 11.50 -0.68
N ARG A 90 24.23 10.75 0.21
CA ARG A 90 25.12 9.67 -0.17
C ARG A 90 24.31 8.44 -0.54
N ILE A 91 24.50 7.92 -1.74
CA ILE A 91 23.86 6.67 -2.18
C ILE A 91 24.87 5.53 -2.07
N ARG A 92 24.51 4.47 -1.35
CA ARG A 92 25.23 3.20 -1.29
C ARG A 92 24.43 2.13 -2.03
N VAL A 93 25.12 1.24 -2.75
CA VAL A 93 24.51 0.12 -3.45
C VAL A 93 25.23 -1.16 -3.07
N SER A 94 24.48 -2.14 -2.54
CA SER A 94 24.95 -3.48 -2.15
C SER A 94 23.99 -4.52 -2.70
N ILE A 95 23.94 -4.62 -4.03
CA ILE A 95 23.08 -5.56 -4.74
C ILE A 95 23.93 -6.77 -5.16
N HIS A 96 23.39 -7.96 -4.95
CA HIS A 96 23.98 -9.24 -5.32
C HIS A 96 23.06 -10.04 -6.23
N THR A 97 23.60 -11.03 -6.94
CA THR A 97 22.79 -11.98 -7.70
C THR A 97 22.13 -12.98 -6.74
N GLN A 98 20.90 -13.35 -6.99
CA GLN A 98 20.15 -14.34 -6.20
C GLN A 98 20.87 -15.69 -6.15
N SER A 99 20.74 -16.40 -5.00
CA SER A 99 21.29 -17.74 -4.83
C SER A 99 20.70 -18.73 -5.83
N PRO A 100 21.54 -19.55 -6.54
CA PRO A 100 21.05 -20.59 -7.46
C PRO A 100 20.15 -21.64 -6.80
N ASP A 101 20.25 -21.82 -5.48
CA ASP A 101 19.45 -22.82 -4.76
C ASP A 101 18.00 -22.39 -4.61
N ILE A 102 17.73 -21.08 -4.49
CA ILE A 102 16.37 -20.53 -4.46
C ILE A 102 15.74 -20.62 -5.85
N ALA A 103 16.47 -20.29 -6.89
CA ALA A 103 16.00 -20.35 -8.28
C ALA A 103 15.50 -21.75 -8.67
N ARG A 104 16.18 -22.82 -8.23
CA ARG A 104 15.78 -24.23 -8.53
C ARG A 104 14.42 -24.62 -7.95
N GLY A 105 13.98 -24.01 -6.87
CA GLY A 105 12.69 -24.29 -6.23
C GLY A 105 11.51 -23.62 -6.94
N VAL A 106 11.78 -22.53 -7.65
CA VAL A 106 10.78 -21.66 -8.29
C VAL A 106 10.61 -21.99 -9.77
N ASP A 107 11.73 -22.22 -10.50
CA ASP A 107 11.72 -22.48 -11.96
C ASP A 107 11.36 -23.94 -12.27
N ARG A 108 10.07 -24.20 -12.50
CA ARG A 108 9.56 -25.52 -12.90
C ARG A 108 8.85 -25.43 -14.25
N GLY A 109 9.60 -25.64 -15.34
CA GLY A 109 9.03 -25.89 -16.67
C GLY A 109 8.18 -24.78 -17.26
N ALA A 110 6.85 -24.87 -17.14
CA ALA A 110 5.93 -23.83 -17.60
C ALA A 110 5.78 -22.73 -16.56
N PRO A 111 5.63 -21.45 -16.96
CA PRO A 111 5.47 -20.32 -16.04
C PRO A 111 4.33 -20.50 -15.01
N GLU A 112 3.23 -21.19 -15.43
CA GLU A 112 2.08 -21.48 -14.56
C GLU A 112 2.37 -22.55 -13.50
N GLU A 113 3.42 -23.36 -13.71
CA GLU A 113 3.86 -24.41 -12.77
C GLU A 113 4.93 -23.92 -11.80
N ALA A 114 5.37 -22.66 -11.93
CA ALA A 114 6.34 -22.07 -11.03
C ALA A 114 5.83 -22.15 -9.57
N GLY A 115 6.66 -22.72 -8.70
CA GLY A 115 6.35 -22.81 -7.28
C GLY A 115 6.41 -21.43 -6.61
N ALA A 116 5.73 -21.29 -5.48
CA ALA A 116 5.84 -20.09 -4.65
C ALA A 116 7.31 -19.86 -4.23
N GLY A 117 7.77 -18.63 -4.38
CA GLY A 117 9.15 -18.24 -4.04
C GLY A 117 9.43 -18.22 -2.54
N ASP A 118 8.39 -18.25 -1.72
CA ASP A 118 8.48 -18.31 -0.26
C ASP A 118 7.22 -18.98 0.32
N GLN A 119 7.27 -19.29 1.60
CA GLN A 119 6.10 -19.65 2.38
C GLN A 119 5.46 -18.37 2.97
N GLY A 120 4.15 -18.38 3.23
CA GLY A 120 3.50 -17.25 3.89
C GLY A 120 1.99 -17.30 3.82
N MET A 121 1.37 -16.37 4.54
CA MET A 121 -0.07 -16.10 4.54
C MET A 121 -0.29 -14.70 3.99
N MET A 122 -1.22 -14.55 3.04
CA MET A 122 -1.58 -13.27 2.44
C MET A 122 -3.07 -13.03 2.65
N PHE A 123 -3.43 -11.81 3.02
CA PHE A 123 -4.81 -11.45 3.30
C PHE A 123 -5.32 -10.43 2.30
N GLY A 124 -6.54 -10.63 1.85
CA GLY A 124 -7.33 -9.67 1.10
C GLY A 124 -8.59 -9.30 1.86
N TYR A 125 -9.05 -8.07 1.71
CA TYR A 125 -10.26 -7.60 2.37
C TYR A 125 -11.06 -6.66 1.47
N ALA A 126 -12.37 -6.67 1.63
CA ALA A 126 -13.27 -5.70 1.05
C ALA A 126 -14.48 -5.48 1.97
N CYS A 127 -15.08 -4.30 1.90
CA CYS A 127 -16.31 -3.97 2.60
C CYS A 127 -17.10 -2.89 1.84
N CYS A 128 -18.40 -2.78 2.13
CA CYS A 128 -19.30 -1.84 1.44
C CYS A 128 -19.26 -0.40 1.99
N GLU A 129 -18.24 -0.03 2.80
CA GLU A 129 -18.19 1.30 3.46
C GLU A 129 -17.85 2.44 2.49
N THR A 130 -17.18 2.16 1.39
CA THR A 130 -16.80 3.16 0.37
C THR A 130 -17.03 2.64 -1.04
N GLY A 131 -17.11 3.54 -2.03
CA GLY A 131 -17.26 3.14 -3.43
C GLY A 131 -16.09 2.33 -4.00
N ALA A 132 -14.92 2.40 -3.37
CA ALA A 132 -13.78 1.57 -3.71
C ALA A 132 -13.80 0.19 -3.01
N LEU A 133 -14.83 -0.09 -2.22
CA LEU A 133 -14.97 -1.28 -1.39
C LEU A 133 -13.79 -1.45 -0.41
N MET A 134 -13.42 -0.35 0.22
CA MET A 134 -12.35 -0.23 1.22
C MET A 134 -12.92 0.29 2.55
N PRO A 135 -12.26 -0.02 3.69
CA PRO A 135 -12.63 0.57 4.97
C PRO A 135 -12.55 2.10 4.96
N LEU A 136 -13.53 2.73 5.58
CA LEU A 136 -13.65 4.19 5.60
C LEU A 136 -12.47 4.89 6.30
N PRO A 137 -11.97 4.43 7.48
CA PRO A 137 -10.90 5.13 8.19
C PRO A 137 -9.61 5.23 7.37
N ILE A 138 -9.15 4.14 6.75
CA ILE A 138 -7.93 4.16 5.92
C ILE A 138 -8.14 4.94 4.63
N THR A 139 -9.33 4.88 4.03
CA THR A 139 -9.67 5.67 2.84
C THR A 139 -9.56 7.16 3.14
N LEU A 140 -10.10 7.62 4.26
CA LEU A 140 -10.02 9.02 4.66
C LEU A 140 -8.59 9.44 5.03
N ALA A 141 -7.84 8.59 5.75
CA ALA A 141 -6.44 8.85 6.08
C ALA A 141 -5.58 9.00 4.81
N ASN A 142 -5.77 8.11 3.81
CA ASN A 142 -5.10 8.21 2.51
C ASN A 142 -5.51 9.46 1.72
N ARG A 143 -6.78 9.85 1.76
CA ARG A 143 -7.23 11.10 1.12
C ARG A 143 -6.61 12.34 1.75
N LEU A 144 -6.48 12.37 3.08
CA LEU A 144 -5.84 13.47 3.81
C LEU A 144 -4.36 13.60 3.46
N THR A 145 -3.60 12.50 3.44
CA THR A 145 -2.18 12.53 3.07
C THR A 145 -1.98 12.93 1.61
N ARG A 146 -2.83 12.45 0.69
CA ARG A 146 -2.84 12.89 -0.71
C ARG A 146 -3.18 14.38 -0.85
N LYS A 147 -4.11 14.89 -0.05
CA LYS A 147 -4.46 16.32 -0.06
C LYS A 147 -3.33 17.18 0.49
N LEU A 148 -2.61 16.75 1.53
CA LEU A 148 -1.38 17.41 2.00
C LEU A 148 -0.33 17.50 0.87
N GLU A 149 -0.09 16.41 0.16
CA GLU A 149 0.82 16.38 -0.99
C GLU A 149 0.36 17.34 -2.10
N GLN A 150 -0.94 17.34 -2.41
CA GLN A 150 -1.51 18.20 -3.43
C GLN A 150 -1.28 19.69 -3.12
N VAL A 151 -1.70 20.15 -1.93
CA VAL A 151 -1.59 21.58 -1.57
C VAL A 151 -0.14 22.04 -1.47
N ARG A 152 0.79 21.14 -1.11
CA ARG A 152 2.23 21.39 -1.13
C ARG A 152 2.76 21.54 -2.56
N ARG A 153 2.47 20.56 -3.44
CA ARG A 153 2.97 20.54 -4.84
C ARG A 153 2.41 21.68 -5.68
N GLU A 154 1.15 22.03 -5.47
CA GLU A 154 0.48 23.17 -6.11
C GLU A 154 0.87 24.51 -5.49
N LYS A 155 1.70 24.50 -4.44
CA LYS A 155 2.15 25.69 -3.70
C LYS A 155 1.01 26.54 -3.11
N LEU A 156 -0.13 25.92 -2.82
CA LEU A 156 -1.22 26.56 -2.09
C LEU A 156 -0.79 26.83 -0.64
N LEU A 157 -0.04 25.88 -0.05
CA LEU A 157 0.63 26.02 1.23
C LEU A 157 2.14 25.85 1.03
N PRO A 158 2.84 26.90 0.56
CA PRO A 158 4.22 26.80 0.07
C PRO A 158 5.25 26.54 1.18
N TYR A 159 4.86 26.67 2.43
CA TYR A 159 5.67 26.35 3.60
C TYR A 159 5.60 24.90 4.05
N LEU A 160 4.73 24.07 3.43
CA LEU A 160 4.71 22.64 3.72
C LEU A 160 5.92 21.95 3.09
N LEU A 161 6.49 21.00 3.83
CA LEU A 161 7.57 20.12 3.43
C LEU A 161 7.06 18.68 3.21
N PRO A 162 7.87 17.76 2.65
CA PRO A 162 7.35 16.49 2.14
C PRO A 162 6.80 15.52 3.20
N ASP A 163 7.31 15.55 4.43
CA ASP A 163 6.93 14.57 5.46
C ASP A 163 5.60 14.95 6.14
N GLY A 164 4.79 13.95 6.39
CA GLY A 164 3.52 14.14 7.08
C GLY A 164 2.79 12.83 7.34
N LYS A 165 1.81 12.90 8.25
CA LYS A 165 0.95 11.79 8.64
C LYS A 165 -0.49 12.27 8.82
N ALA A 166 -1.44 11.38 8.57
CA ALA A 166 -2.83 11.59 8.92
C ALA A 166 -3.40 10.36 9.62
N GLN A 167 -4.24 10.57 10.61
CA GLN A 167 -4.96 9.52 11.33
C GLN A 167 -6.43 9.93 11.44
N VAL A 168 -7.33 8.97 11.21
CA VAL A 168 -8.78 9.20 11.31
C VAL A 168 -9.38 8.11 12.19
N SER A 169 -10.14 8.53 13.20
CA SER A 169 -10.93 7.68 14.07
C SER A 169 -12.40 7.82 13.70
N VAL A 170 -13.05 6.71 13.41
CA VAL A 170 -14.46 6.61 13.03
C VAL A 170 -15.22 5.84 14.12
N GLU A 171 -16.33 6.40 14.58
CA GLU A 171 -17.27 5.74 15.46
C GLU A 171 -18.23 4.87 14.64
N TYR A 172 -18.34 3.61 15.02
CA TYR A 172 -19.24 2.62 14.43
C TYR A 172 -20.38 2.29 15.38
N GLU A 173 -21.57 2.08 14.82
CA GLU A 173 -22.71 1.52 15.55
C GLU A 173 -23.22 0.30 14.78
N ASP A 174 -23.15 -0.86 15.44
CA ASP A 174 -23.53 -2.15 14.85
C ASP A 174 -22.87 -2.41 13.46
N GLY A 175 -21.56 -2.17 13.39
CA GLY A 175 -20.74 -2.36 12.19
C GLY A 175 -20.85 -1.26 11.12
N THR A 176 -21.70 -0.25 11.31
CA THR A 176 -21.89 0.84 10.35
C THR A 176 -21.17 2.10 10.81
N PRO A 177 -20.37 2.77 9.95
CA PRO A 177 -19.77 4.05 10.26
C PRO A 177 -20.84 5.13 10.54
N LYS A 178 -20.69 5.92 11.60
CA LYS A 178 -21.66 6.95 12.00
C LYS A 178 -21.10 8.35 12.03
N ARG A 179 -19.90 8.53 12.56
CA ARG A 179 -19.26 9.84 12.68
C ARG A 179 -17.75 9.70 12.76
N ILE A 180 -17.06 10.78 12.42
CA ILE A 180 -15.63 10.91 12.64
C ILE A 180 -15.44 11.52 14.02
N SER A 181 -14.82 10.78 14.93
CA SER A 181 -14.60 11.24 16.30
C SER A 181 -13.33 12.07 16.42
N THR A 182 -12.25 11.70 15.70
CA THR A 182 -10.95 12.36 15.83
C THR A 182 -10.20 12.35 14.51
N VAL A 183 -9.55 13.47 14.21
CA VAL A 183 -8.64 13.65 13.08
C VAL A 183 -7.31 14.18 13.59
N VAL A 184 -6.22 13.46 13.29
CA VAL A 184 -4.86 13.92 13.62
C VAL A 184 -4.11 14.14 12.31
N VAL A 185 -3.49 15.31 12.15
CA VAL A 185 -2.61 15.62 11.02
C VAL A 185 -1.28 16.16 11.55
N SER A 186 -0.19 15.52 11.14
CA SER A 186 1.17 16.03 11.35
C SER A 186 1.77 16.39 10.01
N ALA A 187 2.16 17.63 9.82
CA ALA A 187 2.71 18.13 8.56
C ALA A 187 4.04 18.84 8.83
N GLN A 188 5.08 18.40 8.15
CA GLN A 188 6.38 19.07 8.16
C GLN A 188 6.26 20.43 7.48
N HIS A 189 6.91 21.44 8.06
CA HIS A 189 6.80 22.82 7.58
C HIS A 189 8.10 23.62 7.75
N SER A 190 8.25 24.71 7.00
CA SER A 190 9.36 25.65 7.18
C SER A 190 9.29 26.35 8.54
N ALA A 191 10.44 26.81 9.01
CA ALA A 191 10.54 27.47 10.31
C ALA A 191 9.80 28.83 10.38
N GLU A 192 9.41 29.38 9.22
CA GLU A 192 8.90 30.74 9.08
C GLU A 192 7.41 30.87 9.38
N VAL A 193 6.65 29.77 9.22
CA VAL A 193 5.20 29.80 9.46
C VAL A 193 4.88 29.66 10.94
N GLY A 194 3.96 30.51 11.43
CA GLY A 194 3.42 30.40 12.79
C GLY A 194 2.50 29.18 12.94
N ILE A 195 2.55 28.53 14.09
CA ILE A 195 1.84 27.25 14.31
C ILE A 195 0.32 27.41 14.19
N ASP A 196 -0.26 28.50 14.66
CA ASP A 196 -1.70 28.72 14.60
C ASP A 196 -2.16 28.97 13.15
N ALA A 197 -1.43 29.77 12.38
CA ALA A 197 -1.70 29.96 10.95
C ALA A 197 -1.58 28.66 10.15
N LEU A 198 -0.61 27.79 10.51
CA LEU A 198 -0.48 26.45 9.92
C LEU A 198 -1.70 25.59 10.22
N ARG A 199 -2.16 25.58 11.47
CA ARG A 199 -3.34 24.80 11.89
C ARG A 199 -4.61 25.22 11.17
N ASP A 200 -4.87 26.52 11.12
CA ASP A 200 -6.04 27.07 10.42
C ASP A 200 -5.99 26.72 8.93
N ALA A 201 -4.84 26.88 8.29
CA ALA A 201 -4.68 26.54 6.88
C ALA A 201 -4.86 25.05 6.58
N ILE A 202 -4.38 24.16 7.44
CA ILE A 202 -4.58 22.70 7.28
C ILE A 202 -6.06 22.33 7.49
N LEU A 203 -6.74 22.93 8.45
CA LEU A 203 -8.18 22.74 8.62
C LEU A 203 -8.95 23.11 7.34
N GLU A 204 -8.71 24.32 6.82
CA GLU A 204 -9.45 24.87 5.68
C GLU A 204 -9.09 24.23 4.34
N GLN A 205 -7.80 23.96 4.09
CA GLN A 205 -7.31 23.55 2.77
C GLN A 205 -7.12 22.04 2.63
N VAL A 206 -7.04 21.31 3.75
CA VAL A 206 -6.78 19.86 3.75
C VAL A 206 -7.93 19.08 4.36
N ILE A 207 -8.33 19.39 5.61
CA ILE A 207 -9.25 18.55 6.38
C ILE A 207 -10.69 18.71 5.87
N PHE A 208 -11.23 19.90 5.89
CA PHE A 208 -12.63 20.14 5.49
C PHE A 208 -12.94 19.81 4.02
N PRO A 209 -12.05 20.02 3.04
CA PRO A 209 -12.31 19.59 1.66
C PRO A 209 -12.30 18.07 1.43
N VAL A 210 -11.75 17.30 2.36
CA VAL A 210 -11.58 15.84 2.22
C VAL A 210 -12.64 15.06 2.97
N LEU A 211 -12.98 15.51 4.18
CA LEU A 211 -13.86 14.74 5.05
C LEU A 211 -15.34 14.98 4.70
N PRO A 212 -16.16 13.90 4.67
CA PRO A 212 -17.60 14.01 4.44
C PRO A 212 -18.27 14.86 5.55
N PRO A 213 -18.91 15.99 5.23
CA PRO A 213 -19.47 16.87 6.25
C PRO A 213 -20.58 16.21 7.07
N GLU A 214 -21.28 15.22 6.51
CA GLU A 214 -22.32 14.44 7.18
C GLU A 214 -21.78 13.53 8.30
N LEU A 215 -20.47 13.27 8.31
CA LEU A 215 -19.81 12.50 9.35
C LEU A 215 -19.11 13.37 10.40
N LEU A 216 -19.19 14.71 10.27
CA LEU A 216 -18.60 15.65 11.20
C LEU A 216 -19.68 16.25 12.09
N ASP A 217 -19.35 16.49 13.35
CA ASP A 217 -20.22 17.19 14.30
C ASP A 217 -19.42 18.08 15.27
N GLU A 218 -20.10 18.75 16.21
CA GLU A 218 -19.49 19.62 17.21
C GLU A 218 -18.56 18.92 18.20
N HIS A 219 -18.60 17.56 18.22
CA HIS A 219 -17.74 16.73 19.08
C HIS A 219 -16.56 16.11 18.30
N THR A 220 -16.40 16.44 17.01
CA THR A 220 -15.24 15.99 16.24
C THR A 220 -14.00 16.76 16.68
N GLU A 221 -12.98 16.04 17.14
CA GLU A 221 -11.72 16.63 17.60
C GLU A 221 -10.66 16.67 16.49
N TYR A 222 -9.96 17.81 16.39
CA TYR A 222 -8.90 18.03 15.40
C TYR A 222 -7.57 18.31 16.09
N PHE A 223 -6.57 17.47 15.85
CA PHE A 223 -5.22 17.63 16.38
C PHE A 223 -4.24 17.86 15.21
N ILE A 224 -3.81 19.10 15.02
CA ILE A 224 -2.89 19.47 13.95
C ILE A 224 -1.57 19.88 14.57
N ASN A 225 -0.49 19.16 14.23
CA ASN A 225 0.83 19.31 14.85
C ASN A 225 0.70 19.46 16.38
N PRO A 226 0.16 18.46 17.09
CA PRO A 226 -0.16 18.59 18.52
C PRO A 226 1.07 18.86 19.38
N THR A 227 2.26 18.42 18.94
CA THR A 227 3.54 18.69 19.62
C THR A 227 4.13 20.08 19.29
N GLY A 228 3.47 20.85 18.42
CA GLY A 228 3.95 22.14 17.95
C GLY A 228 4.78 22.07 16.68
N ARG A 229 6.01 22.61 16.70
CA ARG A 229 6.89 22.69 15.52
C ARG A 229 7.29 21.31 14.98
N PHE A 230 7.16 21.15 13.64
CA PHE A 230 7.66 19.98 12.92
C PHE A 230 8.47 20.46 11.70
N VAL A 231 9.68 20.94 11.92
CA VAL A 231 10.57 21.48 10.91
C VAL A 231 11.58 20.44 10.43
N VAL A 232 12.20 19.68 11.34
CA VAL A 232 13.06 18.57 10.99
C VAL A 232 12.19 17.34 10.80
N GLY A 233 12.15 16.80 9.59
CA GLY A 233 11.36 15.64 9.21
C GLY A 233 12.01 14.86 8.06
N GLY A 234 11.29 13.91 7.50
CA GLY A 234 11.84 13.00 6.52
C GLY A 234 13.01 12.17 7.07
N PRO A 235 13.86 11.60 6.21
CA PRO A 235 14.99 10.78 6.63
C PRO A 235 16.03 11.51 7.49
N ALA A 236 16.01 12.86 7.52
CA ALA A 236 16.83 13.64 8.45
C ALA A 236 16.31 13.61 9.89
N GLY A 237 15.00 13.43 10.06
CA GLY A 237 14.35 13.40 11.39
C GLY A 237 14.19 12.00 11.96
N ASP A 238 13.94 11.01 11.10
CA ASP A 238 13.75 9.61 11.48
C ASP A 238 14.22 8.70 10.35
N SER A 239 14.73 7.52 10.68
CA SER A 239 15.21 6.56 9.68
C SER A 239 14.07 5.83 9.02
N GLY A 240 14.16 5.67 7.68
CA GLY A 240 13.23 4.91 6.86
C GLY A 240 13.78 3.54 6.46
N LEU A 241 12.88 2.59 6.30
CA LEU A 241 13.14 1.28 5.71
C LEU A 241 11.95 0.85 4.83
N THR A 242 12.23 0.10 3.75
CA THR A 242 11.20 -0.61 2.98
C THR A 242 10.35 -1.49 3.88
N GLY A 243 9.06 -1.56 3.60
CA GLY A 243 8.15 -2.52 4.23
C GLY A 243 7.78 -2.24 5.69
N ARG A 244 7.92 -1.00 6.16
CA ARG A 244 7.53 -0.62 7.54
C ARG A 244 6.17 0.07 7.64
N LYS A 245 5.47 0.27 6.54
CA LYS A 245 4.12 0.87 6.49
C LYS A 245 3.07 -0.07 5.90
N ILE A 246 3.26 -1.38 6.12
CA ILE A 246 2.43 -2.45 5.54
C ILE A 246 0.95 -2.35 5.88
N ILE A 247 0.60 -1.77 7.01
CA ILE A 247 -0.80 -1.59 7.44
C ILE A 247 -1.44 -0.41 6.69
N ALA A 248 -0.71 0.69 6.49
CA ALA A 248 -1.16 1.81 5.65
C ALA A 248 -1.19 1.41 4.16
N ASP A 249 -0.34 0.50 3.74
CA ASP A 249 -0.31 -0.05 2.37
C ASP A 249 -1.53 -0.91 2.06
N THR A 250 -2.21 -1.44 3.06
CA THR A 250 -3.33 -2.38 2.93
C THR A 250 -4.64 -1.79 3.45
N TYR A 251 -5.13 -2.23 4.59
CA TYR A 251 -6.50 -1.94 5.04
C TYR A 251 -6.57 -1.11 6.32
N GLY A 252 -5.46 -0.47 6.73
CA GLY A 252 -5.42 0.40 7.91
C GLY A 252 -5.70 -0.32 9.24
N GLY A 253 -5.49 -1.65 9.27
CA GLY A 253 -5.71 -2.48 10.45
C GLY A 253 -7.11 -3.12 10.54
N MET A 254 -8.00 -2.87 9.59
CA MET A 254 -9.35 -3.46 9.59
C MET A 254 -9.31 -4.96 9.28
N ALA A 255 -8.36 -5.41 8.48
CA ALA A 255 -8.12 -6.81 8.15
C ALA A 255 -6.87 -7.36 8.82
N ARG A 256 -6.75 -8.69 8.86
CA ARG A 256 -5.51 -9.38 9.21
C ARG A 256 -4.40 -9.04 8.21
N HIS A 257 -3.16 -9.29 8.60
CA HIS A 257 -1.99 -9.10 7.73
C HIS A 257 -0.99 -10.22 7.97
N GLY A 258 -0.46 -10.81 6.90
CA GLY A 258 0.52 -11.90 6.99
C GLY A 258 1.95 -11.46 7.33
N GLY A 259 2.23 -10.15 7.34
CA GLY A 259 3.53 -9.57 7.66
C GLY A 259 4.42 -9.29 6.45
N GLY A 260 4.09 -9.80 5.26
CA GLY A 260 4.86 -9.57 4.03
C GLY A 260 4.74 -8.15 3.49
N ALA A 261 5.87 -7.50 3.24
CA ALA A 261 5.93 -6.21 2.55
C ALA A 261 5.86 -6.38 1.03
N PHE A 262 5.39 -5.35 0.32
CA PHE A 262 5.21 -5.39 -1.13
C PHE A 262 6.36 -4.74 -1.90
N SER A 263 6.75 -3.52 -1.51
CA SER A 263 7.69 -2.70 -2.26
C SER A 263 9.05 -3.39 -2.45
N GLY A 264 9.61 -3.24 -3.64
CA GLY A 264 10.89 -3.83 -4.02
C GLY A 264 10.85 -5.31 -4.44
N LYS A 265 9.67 -5.94 -4.41
CA LYS A 265 9.49 -7.36 -4.73
C LYS A 265 8.84 -7.54 -6.10
N ASP A 266 9.46 -8.36 -6.99
CA ASP A 266 8.86 -8.77 -8.25
C ASP A 266 7.70 -9.77 -8.07
N PRO A 267 6.90 -10.06 -9.13
CA PRO A 267 5.71 -10.90 -9.04
C PRO A 267 5.93 -12.37 -8.63
N SER A 268 7.16 -12.87 -8.61
CA SER A 268 7.45 -14.20 -8.10
C SER A 268 7.34 -14.32 -6.58
N LYS A 269 7.32 -13.18 -5.88
CA LYS A 269 7.18 -13.10 -4.43
C LYS A 269 5.70 -13.08 -4.03
N VAL A 270 5.24 -14.17 -3.43
CA VAL A 270 3.84 -14.38 -3.05
C VAL A 270 3.33 -13.37 -2.03
N ASP A 271 4.20 -12.77 -1.22
CA ASP A 271 3.85 -11.66 -0.33
C ASP A 271 3.06 -10.57 -1.07
N ARG A 272 3.50 -10.21 -2.27
CA ARG A 272 2.86 -9.21 -3.11
C ARG A 272 1.77 -9.83 -3.98
N THR A 273 2.08 -10.83 -4.75
CA THR A 273 1.20 -11.43 -5.76
C THR A 273 -0.01 -12.10 -5.12
N GLY A 274 0.18 -12.84 -4.03
CA GLY A 274 -0.89 -13.48 -3.27
C GLY A 274 -1.79 -12.47 -2.57
N ALA A 275 -1.24 -11.38 -2.01
CA ALA A 275 -2.04 -10.31 -1.40
C ALA A 275 -2.90 -9.57 -2.43
N TYR A 276 -2.40 -9.35 -3.64
CA TYR A 276 -3.16 -8.74 -4.73
C TYR A 276 -4.29 -9.67 -5.20
N MET A 277 -4.04 -10.97 -5.32
CA MET A 277 -5.09 -11.94 -5.63
C MET A 277 -6.13 -12.01 -4.51
N ALA A 278 -5.73 -12.06 -3.26
CA ALA A 278 -6.65 -12.09 -2.12
C ALA A 278 -7.55 -10.84 -2.09
N ARG A 279 -6.99 -9.64 -2.39
CA ARG A 279 -7.78 -8.40 -2.55
C ARG A 279 -8.79 -8.52 -3.70
N TYR A 280 -8.35 -8.99 -4.85
CA TYR A 280 -9.22 -9.18 -6.01
C TYR A 280 -10.40 -10.08 -5.69
N LEU A 281 -10.16 -11.21 -5.04
CA LEU A 281 -11.21 -12.16 -4.65
C LEU A 281 -12.19 -11.55 -3.65
N ALA A 282 -11.69 -10.96 -2.56
CA ALA A 282 -12.53 -10.31 -1.55
C ALA A 282 -13.39 -9.21 -2.16
N LYS A 283 -12.80 -8.40 -3.05
CA LYS A 283 -13.51 -7.31 -3.72
C LYS A 283 -14.63 -7.81 -4.62
N ASN A 284 -14.40 -8.88 -5.39
CA ASN A 284 -15.41 -9.45 -6.25
C ASN A 284 -16.57 -10.08 -5.47
N ILE A 285 -16.32 -10.69 -4.29
CA ILE A 285 -17.37 -11.24 -3.42
C ILE A 285 -18.29 -10.12 -2.93
N VAL A 286 -17.71 -8.99 -2.47
CA VAL A 286 -18.50 -7.85 -2.00
C VAL A 286 -19.21 -7.15 -3.18
N ALA A 287 -18.52 -6.98 -4.31
CA ALA A 287 -19.12 -6.41 -5.51
C ALA A 287 -20.27 -7.28 -6.10
N ALA A 288 -20.21 -8.60 -5.92
CA ALA A 288 -21.27 -9.54 -6.23
C ALA A 288 -22.44 -9.50 -5.24
N GLU A 289 -22.37 -8.62 -4.24
CA GLU A 289 -23.36 -8.53 -3.16
C GLU A 289 -23.58 -9.86 -2.40
N LEU A 290 -22.57 -10.71 -2.36
CA LEU A 290 -22.62 -11.98 -1.62
C LEU A 290 -22.33 -11.78 -0.11
N ALA A 291 -21.68 -10.69 0.26
CA ALA A 291 -21.43 -10.29 1.63
C ALA A 291 -21.20 -8.77 1.72
N ASP A 292 -21.43 -8.17 2.90
CA ASP A 292 -21.11 -6.76 3.16
C ASP A 292 -19.62 -6.58 3.51
N HIS A 293 -19.01 -7.63 4.07
CA HIS A 293 -17.59 -7.72 4.43
C HIS A 293 -17.04 -9.07 3.97
N CYS A 294 -15.83 -9.08 3.48
CA CYS A 294 -15.15 -10.33 3.13
C CYS A 294 -13.65 -10.21 3.35
N GLU A 295 -13.08 -11.18 4.07
CA GLU A 295 -11.65 -11.40 4.18
C GLU A 295 -11.30 -12.74 3.53
N ILE A 296 -10.22 -12.73 2.74
CA ILE A 296 -9.64 -13.93 2.10
C ILE A 296 -8.24 -14.14 2.66
N GLU A 297 -7.93 -15.37 3.10
CA GLU A 297 -6.57 -15.81 3.35
C GLU A 297 -6.13 -16.75 2.24
N LEU A 298 -4.96 -16.50 1.67
CA LEU A 298 -4.23 -17.42 0.81
C LEU A 298 -2.93 -17.80 1.50
N ALA A 299 -2.66 -19.08 1.68
CA ALA A 299 -1.40 -19.55 2.25
C ALA A 299 -0.63 -20.37 1.21
N TYR A 300 0.68 -20.13 1.12
CA TYR A 300 1.59 -20.84 0.22
C TYR A 300 2.72 -21.50 0.99
N ALA A 301 3.27 -22.55 0.40
CA ALA A 301 4.50 -23.18 0.85
C ALA A 301 5.57 -23.05 -0.23
N ILE A 302 6.80 -22.79 0.16
CA ILE A 302 7.92 -22.64 -0.78
C ILE A 302 8.01 -23.82 -1.73
N GLY A 303 8.15 -23.54 -3.02
CA GLY A 303 8.28 -24.54 -4.08
C GLY A 303 6.99 -25.28 -4.45
N LEU A 304 5.84 -25.01 -3.84
CA LEU A 304 4.54 -25.48 -4.29
C LEU A 304 3.83 -24.40 -5.10
N ALA A 305 3.17 -24.78 -6.18
CA ALA A 305 2.42 -23.86 -7.02
C ALA A 305 1.03 -23.56 -6.44
N ASP A 306 0.29 -24.60 -6.04
CA ASP A 306 -1.03 -24.44 -5.49
C ASP A 306 -0.98 -23.89 -4.05
N PRO A 307 -1.92 -23.01 -3.66
CA PRO A 307 -2.05 -22.59 -2.26
C PRO A 307 -2.36 -23.80 -1.37
N VAL A 308 -1.72 -23.86 -0.21
CA VAL A 308 -1.95 -24.95 0.78
C VAL A 308 -3.22 -24.71 1.60
N SER A 309 -3.73 -23.49 1.62
CA SER A 309 -4.97 -23.10 2.27
C SER A 309 -5.61 -21.91 1.57
N VAL A 310 -6.94 -21.94 1.46
CA VAL A 310 -7.81 -20.84 1.06
C VAL A 310 -8.92 -20.71 2.09
N MET A 311 -8.99 -19.59 2.78
CA MET A 311 -10.05 -19.31 3.77
C MET A 311 -10.87 -18.11 3.29
N VAL A 312 -12.17 -18.19 3.50
CA VAL A 312 -13.12 -17.08 3.34
C VAL A 312 -13.76 -16.81 4.69
N ASP A 313 -13.87 -15.55 5.07
CA ASP A 313 -14.59 -15.08 6.24
C ASP A 313 -15.45 -13.89 5.85
N THR A 314 -16.76 -14.06 5.85
CA THR A 314 -17.73 -12.99 5.57
C THR A 314 -18.21 -12.29 6.85
N PHE A 315 -17.63 -12.60 7.99
CA PHE A 315 -17.99 -12.03 9.30
C PHE A 315 -19.50 -12.16 9.62
N GLY A 316 -20.13 -13.23 9.12
CA GLY A 316 -21.56 -13.48 9.29
C GLY A 316 -22.48 -12.59 8.43
N THR A 317 -21.94 -11.82 7.48
CA THR A 317 -22.72 -11.01 6.54
C THR A 317 -23.03 -11.74 5.22
N GLY A 318 -22.49 -12.96 5.06
CA GLY A 318 -22.62 -13.77 3.85
C GLY A 318 -24.07 -14.19 3.56
N ARG A 319 -24.48 -14.08 2.29
CA ARG A 319 -25.77 -14.58 1.82
C ARG A 319 -25.78 -16.10 1.62
N VAL A 320 -24.62 -16.72 1.57
CA VAL A 320 -24.37 -18.15 1.55
C VAL A 320 -23.24 -18.47 2.54
N SER A 321 -22.97 -19.75 2.78
CA SER A 321 -21.88 -20.10 3.69
C SER A 321 -20.51 -19.79 3.10
N ASP A 322 -19.54 -19.47 3.95
CA ASP A 322 -18.16 -19.18 3.57
C ASP A 322 -17.52 -20.38 2.86
N GLU A 323 -17.88 -21.61 3.25
CA GLU A 323 -17.40 -22.84 2.60
C GLU A 323 -17.89 -22.96 1.16
N LYS A 324 -19.14 -22.52 0.85
CA LYS A 324 -19.67 -22.55 -0.52
C LYS A 324 -18.89 -21.55 -1.40
N ILE A 325 -18.57 -20.37 -0.88
CA ILE A 325 -17.76 -19.37 -1.59
C ILE A 325 -16.34 -19.90 -1.82
N ALA A 326 -15.69 -20.43 -0.76
CA ALA A 326 -14.34 -20.97 -0.84
C ALA A 326 -14.23 -22.12 -1.86
N SER A 327 -15.21 -23.03 -1.87
CA SER A 327 -15.26 -24.14 -2.83
C SER A 327 -15.36 -23.64 -4.28
N TRP A 328 -16.23 -22.67 -4.51
CA TRP A 328 -16.37 -22.08 -5.85
C TRP A 328 -15.06 -21.40 -6.30
N LEU A 329 -14.41 -20.64 -5.43
CA LEU A 329 -13.13 -19.99 -5.74
C LEU A 329 -12.05 -21.01 -6.11
N MET A 330 -11.92 -22.10 -5.33
CA MET A 330 -10.95 -23.15 -5.59
C MET A 330 -11.21 -23.91 -6.91
N GLU A 331 -12.46 -24.02 -7.33
CA GLU A 331 -12.86 -24.72 -8.57
C GLU A 331 -12.66 -23.84 -9.82
N HIS A 332 -12.87 -22.53 -9.71
CA HIS A 332 -12.96 -21.65 -10.87
C HIS A 332 -11.80 -20.66 -11.03
N ILE A 333 -11.02 -20.43 -9.99
CA ILE A 333 -9.94 -19.43 -10.01
C ILE A 333 -8.59 -20.11 -9.80
N ASP A 334 -7.72 -19.92 -10.78
CA ASP A 334 -6.33 -20.36 -10.65
C ASP A 334 -5.53 -19.37 -9.79
N MET A 335 -5.20 -19.78 -8.57
CA MET A 335 -4.49 -18.99 -7.57
C MET A 335 -3.00 -19.31 -7.49
N ARG A 336 -2.43 -20.03 -8.48
CA ARG A 336 -1.00 -20.28 -8.55
C ARG A 336 -0.26 -18.99 -8.88
N PRO A 337 0.93 -18.73 -8.32
CA PRO A 337 1.66 -17.47 -8.49
C PRO A 337 1.90 -17.09 -9.95
N GLY A 338 2.26 -18.06 -10.80
CA GLY A 338 2.47 -17.84 -12.23
C GLY A 338 1.18 -17.43 -12.95
N SER A 339 0.06 -18.09 -12.63
CA SER A 339 -1.24 -17.78 -13.20
C SER A 339 -1.77 -16.41 -12.76
N ILE A 340 -1.53 -16.03 -11.51
CA ILE A 340 -1.85 -14.67 -11.01
C ILE A 340 -1.01 -13.63 -11.77
N THR A 341 0.28 -13.89 -11.93
CA THR A 341 1.20 -13.01 -12.66
C THR A 341 0.72 -12.78 -14.09
N SER A 342 0.32 -13.85 -14.78
CA SER A 342 -0.21 -13.79 -16.13
C SER A 342 -1.57 -13.08 -16.19
N ARG A 343 -2.52 -13.42 -15.30
CA ARG A 343 -3.86 -12.83 -15.24
C ARG A 343 -3.82 -11.31 -15.03
N PHE A 344 -2.96 -10.85 -14.14
CA PHE A 344 -2.85 -9.43 -13.79
C PHE A 344 -1.76 -8.71 -14.58
N GLU A 345 -1.07 -9.39 -15.50
CA GLU A 345 0.05 -8.84 -16.27
C GLU A 345 1.08 -8.13 -15.37
N LEU A 346 1.45 -8.78 -14.26
CA LEU A 346 2.27 -8.17 -13.20
C LEU A 346 3.74 -7.92 -13.61
N ARG A 347 4.19 -8.38 -14.77
CA ARG A 347 5.55 -8.11 -15.28
C ARG A 347 5.70 -6.73 -15.93
N ARG A 348 4.68 -5.87 -15.82
CA ARG A 348 4.71 -4.47 -16.27
C ARG A 348 5.25 -3.54 -15.18
N PRO A 349 5.83 -2.38 -15.55
CA PRO A 349 6.29 -1.37 -14.60
C PRO A 349 5.11 -0.56 -14.03
N ILE A 350 4.41 -1.10 -13.04
CA ILE A 350 3.17 -0.56 -12.48
C ILE A 350 3.22 -0.35 -10.96
N TYR A 351 4.38 -0.54 -10.34
CA TYR A 351 4.50 -0.69 -8.89
C TYR A 351 4.77 0.60 -8.15
N ARG A 352 5.61 1.48 -8.69
CA ARG A 352 5.94 2.75 -8.06
C ARG A 352 4.70 3.62 -7.79
N HIS A 353 3.70 3.53 -8.65
CA HIS A 353 2.46 4.29 -8.50
C HIS A 353 1.73 3.99 -7.19
N VAL A 354 1.76 2.74 -6.74
CA VAL A 354 1.06 2.28 -5.53
C VAL A 354 1.94 2.24 -4.28
N SER A 355 3.23 2.47 -4.39
CA SER A 355 4.17 2.44 -3.26
C SER A 355 3.93 3.54 -2.23
N CYS A 356 3.05 4.52 -2.52
CA CYS A 356 2.60 5.55 -1.59
C CYS A 356 1.10 5.78 -1.75
N GLY A 357 0.37 5.98 -0.65
CA GLY A 357 -1.07 6.20 -0.65
C GLY A 357 -1.93 4.94 -0.68
N GLY A 358 -1.31 3.77 -0.46
CA GLY A 358 -1.94 2.45 -0.39
C GLY A 358 -1.93 1.68 -1.71
N HIS A 359 -1.84 0.36 -1.62
CA HIS A 359 -1.82 -0.55 -2.76
C HIS A 359 -3.22 -0.95 -3.25
N PHE A 360 -4.26 -0.58 -2.50
CA PHE A 360 -5.64 -0.95 -2.77
C PHE A 360 -6.57 0.27 -2.79
N GLY A 361 -7.74 0.08 -3.40
CA GLY A 361 -8.78 1.09 -3.44
C GLY A 361 -8.51 2.23 -4.43
N GLU A 362 -8.75 3.47 -4.01
CA GLU A 362 -8.72 4.65 -4.88
C GLU A 362 -7.38 4.90 -5.57
N ASN A 363 -6.27 4.57 -4.89
CA ASN A 363 -4.93 4.77 -5.43
C ASN A 363 -4.57 3.75 -6.53
N ALA A 364 -5.24 2.60 -6.53
CA ALA A 364 -5.02 1.51 -7.45
C ALA A 364 -6.12 1.37 -8.53
N VAL A 365 -6.94 2.40 -8.71
CA VAL A 365 -8.00 2.39 -9.74
C VAL A 365 -7.43 2.09 -11.12
N GLY A 366 -8.02 1.09 -11.80
CA GLY A 366 -7.57 0.63 -13.10
C GLY A 366 -6.50 -0.47 -13.07
N LEU A 367 -5.92 -0.77 -11.92
CA LEU A 367 -5.01 -1.89 -11.75
C LEU A 367 -5.77 -3.22 -11.63
N PRO A 368 -5.21 -4.34 -12.14
CA PRO A 368 -5.95 -5.59 -12.30
C PRO A 368 -6.53 -6.17 -11.02
N TRP A 369 -5.86 -6.02 -9.88
CA TRP A 369 -6.37 -6.53 -8.60
C TRP A 369 -7.53 -5.71 -8.01
N GLU A 370 -7.90 -4.61 -8.66
CA GLU A 370 -9.09 -3.82 -8.34
C GLU A 370 -10.25 -4.04 -9.33
N TRP A 371 -10.11 -4.95 -10.32
CA TRP A 371 -11.22 -5.30 -11.21
C TRP A 371 -12.31 -6.10 -10.49
N THR A 372 -13.53 -5.98 -10.99
CA THR A 372 -14.72 -6.72 -10.51
C THR A 372 -15.36 -7.55 -11.61
N ASP A 373 -14.52 -8.04 -12.53
CA ASP A 373 -14.89 -8.71 -13.78
C ASP A 373 -15.56 -10.08 -13.59
N ILE A 374 -15.37 -10.73 -12.43
CA ILE A 374 -16.01 -12.00 -12.11
C ILE A 374 -17.25 -11.85 -11.21
N ALA A 375 -17.59 -10.66 -10.74
CA ALA A 375 -18.66 -10.45 -9.76
C ALA A 375 -20.03 -10.94 -10.25
N GLU A 376 -20.41 -10.67 -11.51
CA GLU A 376 -21.69 -11.11 -12.08
C GLU A 376 -21.78 -12.63 -12.21
N VAL A 377 -20.69 -13.28 -12.65
CA VAL A 377 -20.64 -14.74 -12.80
C VAL A 377 -20.72 -15.39 -11.43
N LEU A 378 -19.94 -14.89 -10.48
CA LEU A 378 -19.89 -15.37 -9.11
C LEU A 378 -21.27 -15.27 -8.42
N GLN A 379 -21.95 -14.12 -8.57
CA GLN A 379 -23.31 -13.92 -8.04
C GLN A 379 -24.29 -14.95 -8.63
N LYS A 380 -24.30 -15.09 -9.95
CA LYS A 380 -25.23 -15.98 -10.65
C LYS A 380 -25.03 -17.45 -10.27
N GLU A 381 -23.78 -17.91 -10.23
CA GLU A 381 -23.49 -19.34 -9.98
C GLU A 381 -23.58 -19.72 -8.51
N ILE A 382 -23.28 -18.80 -7.59
CA ILE A 382 -23.37 -19.06 -6.16
C ILE A 382 -24.83 -18.98 -5.66
N LEU A 383 -25.66 -18.10 -6.22
CA LEU A 383 -27.06 -17.95 -5.77
C LEU A 383 -28.04 -18.87 -6.51
N SER A 384 -27.59 -19.55 -7.58
CA SER A 384 -28.38 -20.58 -8.25
C SER A 384 -28.38 -21.89 -7.46
#